data_0fd4db9c2821d3e2b4d821412a092ffe
#
_entry.id   0fd4db9c2821d3e2b4d821412a092ffe
#
_cell.length_a   1.000
_cell.length_b   1.000
_cell.length_c   1.000
_cell.angle_alpha   90.00
_cell.angle_beta   90.00
_cell.angle_gamma   90.00
#
_symmetry.space_group_name_H-M   'P 1'
#
loop_
_entity.id
_entity.type
_entity.pdbx_description
1 polymer ?
#
loop_
_entity_poly.entity_id
_entity_poly.type
_entity_poly.pdbx_seq_one_letter_code
_entity_poly.pdbx_strand_id
1 'polypeptide(L)'
;MPLPERQMLLSLISHEVDGLDIPQRATDGYINATALCQASGKLLGHYLANKSTQEFLEALSSDIGIPISELVIVAKGGNSKIQGTWMHPDIAVNLGQWLSPRFAVLVSKWVREWMSGKAPAGGN
;
A
#
# COMPACT_ATOMS: atom_id res chain seq x y z
N MET A 1 -19.60 2.72 -4.10
CA MET A 1 -19.95 2.84 -2.68
C MET A 1 -18.90 2.14 -1.83
N PRO A 2 -18.37 2.80 -0.80
CA PRO A 2 -17.38 2.15 0.05
C PRO A 2 -18.01 1.00 0.83
N LEU A 3 -17.21 -0.03 1.08
CA LEU A 3 -17.64 -1.17 1.88
C LEU A 3 -17.81 -0.76 3.34
N PRO A 4 -18.75 -1.39 4.07
CA PRO A 4 -18.81 -1.21 5.52
C PRO A 4 -17.47 -1.60 6.16
N GLU A 5 -17.14 -0.96 7.27
CA GLU A 5 -15.87 -1.19 7.97
C GLU A 5 -15.63 -2.67 8.25
N ARG A 6 -16.66 -3.38 8.69
CA ARG A 6 -16.56 -4.81 8.97
C ARG A 6 -16.12 -5.60 7.75
N GLN A 7 -16.69 -5.31 6.58
CA GLN A 7 -16.32 -6.00 5.34
C GLN A 7 -14.92 -5.61 4.89
N MET A 8 -14.53 -4.35 5.09
CA MET A 8 -13.18 -3.91 4.78
C MET A 8 -12.16 -4.69 5.60
N LEU A 9 -12.40 -4.86 6.89
CA LEU A 9 -11.50 -5.62 7.76
C LEU A 9 -11.39 -7.08 7.33
N LEU A 10 -12.50 -7.69 6.91
CA LEU A 10 -12.51 -9.09 6.45
C LEU A 10 -11.81 -9.25 5.10
N SER A 11 -11.68 -8.17 4.32
CA SER A 11 -11.06 -8.21 3.00
C SER A 11 -9.59 -7.80 3.03
N LEU A 12 -9.01 -7.62 4.21
CA LEU A 12 -7.60 -7.23 4.30
C LEU A 12 -6.70 -8.46 4.29
N ILE A 13 -5.63 -8.34 3.50
CA ILE A 13 -4.53 -9.30 3.55
C ILE A 13 -3.52 -8.72 4.53
N SER A 14 -3.15 -9.50 5.54
CA SER A 14 -2.22 -9.06 6.58
C SER A 14 -0.81 -9.51 6.24
N HIS A 15 0.12 -8.56 6.16
CA HIS A 15 1.54 -8.85 5.98
C HIS A 15 2.26 -8.45 7.26
N GLU A 16 2.94 -9.38 7.88
CA GLU A 16 3.68 -9.08 9.11
C GLU A 16 5.15 -8.91 8.83
N VAL A 17 5.72 -7.79 9.30
CA VAL A 17 7.15 -7.50 9.16
C VAL A 17 7.64 -7.01 10.52
N ASP A 18 8.56 -7.75 11.14
CA ASP A 18 9.15 -7.41 12.44
C ASP A 18 8.08 -7.16 13.51
N GLY A 19 7.01 -7.95 13.50
CA GLY A 19 5.94 -7.84 14.47
C GLY A 19 4.90 -6.77 14.17
N LEU A 20 5.06 -6.03 13.07
CA LEU A 20 4.12 -4.99 12.67
C LEU A 20 3.26 -5.46 11.51
N ASP A 21 1.96 -5.17 11.57
CA ASP A 21 1.01 -5.55 10.54
C ASP A 21 0.95 -4.47 9.45
N ILE A 22 1.08 -4.89 8.19
CA ILE A 22 0.97 -4.01 7.04
C ILE A 22 -0.19 -4.54 6.19
N PRO A 23 -1.38 -3.93 6.30
CA PRO A 23 -2.54 -4.46 5.59
C PRO A 23 -2.56 -4.06 4.12
N GLN A 24 -3.08 -4.98 3.31
CA GLN A 24 -3.30 -4.78 1.88
C GLN A 24 -4.77 -5.12 1.58
N ARG A 25 -5.43 -4.32 0.77
CA ARG A 25 -6.82 -4.60 0.39
C ARG A 25 -6.86 -5.69 -0.68
N ALA A 26 -7.64 -6.73 -0.42
CA ALA A 26 -7.77 -7.83 -1.37
C ALA A 26 -8.50 -7.41 -2.65
N THR A 27 -9.40 -6.42 -2.55
CA THR A 27 -10.25 -6.00 -3.66
C THR A 27 -9.47 -5.30 -4.78
N ASP A 28 -8.52 -4.43 -4.42
CA ASP A 28 -7.78 -3.62 -5.40
C ASP A 28 -6.28 -3.62 -5.19
N GLY A 29 -5.79 -4.33 -4.16
CA GLY A 29 -4.37 -4.47 -3.90
C GLY A 29 -3.72 -3.27 -3.24
N TYR A 30 -4.46 -2.23 -2.89
CA TYR A 30 -3.89 -1.06 -2.23
C TYR A 30 -3.25 -1.45 -0.91
N ILE A 31 -2.07 -0.90 -0.63
CA ILE A 31 -1.30 -1.20 0.57
C ILE A 31 -1.29 0.02 1.48
N ASN A 32 -1.37 -0.22 2.80
CA ASN A 32 -1.29 0.84 3.78
C ASN A 32 0.15 1.35 3.88
N ALA A 33 0.41 2.48 3.23
CA ALA A 33 1.74 3.08 3.16
C ALA A 33 2.21 3.61 4.52
N THR A 34 1.28 4.07 5.35
CA THR A 34 1.63 4.54 6.69
C THR A 34 2.22 3.41 7.52
N ALA A 35 1.56 2.23 7.50
CA ALA A 35 2.05 1.06 8.21
C ALA A 35 3.39 0.60 7.63
N LEU A 36 3.54 0.62 6.32
CA LEU A 36 4.78 0.22 5.65
C LEU A 36 5.95 1.12 6.08
N CYS A 37 5.72 2.43 6.11
CA CYS A 37 6.75 3.38 6.53
C CYS A 37 7.09 3.23 8.01
N GLN A 38 6.10 2.97 8.86
CA GLN A 38 6.35 2.71 10.27
C GLN A 38 7.25 1.50 10.47
N ALA A 39 7.03 0.44 9.70
CA ALA A 39 7.85 -0.76 9.77
C ALA A 39 9.30 -0.51 9.33
N SER A 40 9.51 0.42 8.40
CA SER A 40 10.84 0.73 7.88
C SER A 40 11.56 1.81 8.68
N GLY A 41 10.84 2.56 9.52
CA GLY A 41 11.41 3.68 10.28
C GLY A 41 11.57 4.96 9.47
N LYS A 42 11.01 5.05 8.27
CA LYS A 42 11.06 6.27 7.45
C LYS A 42 9.71 6.97 7.43
N LEU A 43 9.74 8.27 7.14
CA LEU A 43 8.51 9.07 7.13
C LEU A 43 7.91 9.12 5.72
N LEU A 44 6.63 8.78 5.63
CA LEU A 44 5.90 8.82 4.36
C LEU A 44 5.93 10.22 3.73
N GLY A 45 5.84 11.26 4.55
CA GLY A 45 5.88 12.63 4.06
C GLY A 45 7.13 12.96 3.26
N HIS A 46 8.27 12.38 3.63
CA HIS A 46 9.52 12.59 2.89
C HIS A 46 9.45 11.96 1.50
N TYR A 47 8.85 10.77 1.39
CA TYR A 47 8.65 10.13 0.10
C TYR A 47 7.72 10.97 -0.79
N LEU A 48 6.58 11.41 -0.24
CA LEU A 48 5.59 12.17 -1.01
C LEU A 48 6.09 13.56 -1.42
N ALA A 49 6.99 14.16 -0.63
CA ALA A 49 7.56 15.46 -0.94
C ALA A 49 8.69 15.41 -1.99
N ASN A 50 9.19 14.22 -2.28
CA ASN A 50 10.29 14.05 -3.21
C ASN A 50 9.83 14.35 -4.65
N LYS A 51 10.61 15.15 -5.38
CA LYS A 51 10.25 15.53 -6.73
C LYS A 51 10.11 14.33 -7.65
N SER A 52 11.00 13.35 -7.55
CA SER A 52 10.92 12.16 -8.39
C SER A 52 9.66 11.35 -8.08
N THR A 53 9.20 11.34 -6.83
CA THR A 53 7.93 10.71 -6.47
C THR A 53 6.76 11.42 -7.14
N GLN A 54 6.74 12.74 -7.07
CA GLN A 54 5.66 13.52 -7.69
C GLN A 54 5.61 13.29 -9.19
N GLU A 55 6.76 13.23 -9.84
CA GLU A 55 6.84 12.93 -11.27
C GLU A 55 6.33 11.52 -11.58
N PHE A 56 6.67 10.55 -10.74
CA PHE A 56 6.18 9.18 -10.89
C PHE A 56 4.65 9.11 -10.75
N LEU A 57 4.10 9.79 -9.76
CA LEU A 57 2.65 9.82 -9.54
C LEU A 57 1.93 10.43 -10.74
N GLU A 58 2.45 11.52 -11.28
CA GLU A 58 1.86 12.15 -12.45
C GLU A 58 1.91 11.24 -13.67
N ALA A 59 3.05 10.59 -13.90
CA ALA A 59 3.22 9.67 -15.00
C ALA A 59 2.27 8.48 -14.90
N LEU A 60 2.15 7.90 -13.71
CA LEU A 60 1.25 6.79 -13.49
C LEU A 60 -0.21 7.20 -13.68
N SER A 61 -0.59 8.33 -13.09
CA SER A 61 -1.95 8.85 -13.21
C SER A 61 -2.32 9.06 -14.67
N SER A 62 -1.42 9.62 -15.46
CA SER A 62 -1.63 9.84 -16.89
C SER A 62 -1.76 8.52 -17.65
N ASP A 63 -0.92 7.54 -17.32
CA ASP A 63 -0.89 6.26 -18.03
C ASP A 63 -2.16 5.45 -17.80
N ILE A 64 -2.63 5.36 -16.55
CA ILE A 64 -3.78 4.52 -16.22
C ILE A 64 -5.10 5.29 -16.16
N GLY A 65 -5.07 6.62 -16.32
CA GLY A 65 -6.28 7.44 -16.38
C GLY A 65 -7.00 7.57 -15.05
N ILE A 66 -6.30 7.47 -13.92
CA ILE A 66 -6.87 7.61 -12.58
C ILE A 66 -6.23 8.81 -11.89
N PRO A 67 -7.03 9.75 -11.33
CA PRO A 67 -6.46 10.91 -10.64
C PRO A 67 -5.59 10.51 -9.45
N ILE A 68 -4.56 11.29 -9.16
CA ILE A 68 -3.66 11.03 -8.03
C ILE A 68 -4.45 10.91 -6.73
N SER A 69 -5.51 11.72 -6.56
CA SER A 69 -6.34 11.67 -5.36
C SER A 69 -7.02 10.32 -5.13
N GLU A 70 -7.11 9.48 -6.17
CA GLU A 70 -7.66 8.12 -6.06
C GLU A 70 -6.56 7.06 -6.04
N LEU A 71 -5.32 7.45 -6.28
CA LEU A 71 -4.16 6.55 -6.21
C LEU A 71 -3.49 6.57 -4.85
N VAL A 72 -3.63 7.69 -4.13
CA VAL A 72 -3.10 7.89 -2.78
C VAL A 72 -4.27 8.41 -1.95
N ILE A 73 -4.82 7.55 -1.09
CA ILE A 73 -6.06 7.81 -0.39
C ILE A 73 -5.80 7.87 1.11
N VAL A 74 -6.18 8.98 1.74
CA VAL A 74 -6.06 9.14 3.19
C VAL A 74 -7.35 8.69 3.84
N ALA A 75 -7.26 7.68 4.71
CA ALA A 75 -8.40 7.19 5.49
C ALA A 75 -8.24 7.60 6.95
N LYS A 76 -9.23 8.32 7.45
CA LYS A 76 -9.26 8.82 8.84
C LYS A 76 -10.43 8.21 9.58
N GLY A 77 -10.23 8.00 10.89
CA GLY A 77 -11.28 7.44 11.75
C GLY A 77 -11.49 5.95 11.54
N GLY A 78 -12.40 5.36 12.31
CA GLY A 78 -12.67 3.93 12.25
C GLY A 78 -11.59 3.09 12.92
N ASN A 79 -11.55 1.82 12.55
CA ASN A 79 -10.58 0.87 13.11
C ASN A 79 -9.15 1.25 12.69
N SER A 80 -8.22 1.06 13.62
CA SER A 80 -6.82 1.44 13.39
C SER A 80 -6.20 0.72 12.16
N LYS A 81 -6.69 -0.47 11.81
CA LYS A 81 -6.17 -1.22 10.66
C LYS A 81 -6.55 -0.60 9.33
N ILE A 82 -7.60 0.22 9.28
CA ILE A 82 -8.02 0.87 8.04
C ILE A 82 -7.62 2.34 7.98
N GLN A 83 -7.09 2.89 9.06
CA GLN A 83 -6.59 4.26 9.07
C GLN A 83 -5.21 4.34 8.41
N GLY A 84 -4.92 5.50 7.82
CA GLY A 84 -3.63 5.76 7.20
C GLY A 84 -3.77 6.13 5.75
N THR A 85 -2.66 6.13 5.04
CA THR A 85 -2.61 6.45 3.62
C THR A 85 -2.48 5.16 2.83
N TRP A 86 -3.45 4.92 1.95
CA TRP A 86 -3.51 3.72 1.11
C TRP A 86 -3.03 4.06 -0.28
N MET A 87 -2.19 3.22 -0.87
CA MET A 87 -1.58 3.47 -2.18
C MET A 87 -1.88 2.36 -3.16
N HIS A 88 -2.07 2.77 -4.41
CA HIS A 88 -2.13 1.85 -5.55
C HIS A 88 -0.92 0.92 -5.54
N PRO A 89 -1.09 -0.36 -5.95
CA PRO A 89 0.03 -1.33 -5.92
C PRO A 89 1.32 -0.85 -6.59
N ASP A 90 1.21 -0.19 -7.74
CA ASP A 90 2.41 0.30 -8.44
C ASP A 90 3.15 1.37 -7.65
N ILE A 91 2.41 2.20 -6.92
CA ILE A 91 3.03 3.21 -6.07
C ILE A 91 3.67 2.54 -4.85
N ALA A 92 3.01 1.54 -4.29
CA ALA A 92 3.56 0.80 -3.16
C ALA A 92 4.89 0.14 -3.51
N VAL A 93 5.02 -0.40 -4.74
CA VAL A 93 6.28 -0.96 -5.21
C VAL A 93 7.36 0.13 -5.28
N ASN A 94 7.02 1.30 -5.82
CA ASN A 94 7.96 2.41 -5.90
C ASN A 94 8.38 2.87 -4.50
N LEU A 95 7.42 2.97 -3.58
CA LEU A 95 7.70 3.30 -2.18
C LEU A 95 8.66 2.28 -1.56
N GLY A 96 8.40 0.99 -1.77
CA GLY A 96 9.26 -0.06 -1.24
C GLY A 96 10.71 0.11 -1.69
N GLN A 97 10.91 0.45 -2.97
CA GLN A 97 12.24 0.70 -3.51
C GLN A 97 12.92 1.89 -2.83
N TRP A 98 12.15 2.93 -2.51
CA TRP A 98 12.68 4.09 -1.81
C TRP A 98 13.03 3.76 -0.35
N LEU A 99 12.27 2.87 0.29
CA LEU A 99 12.48 2.51 1.69
C LEU A 99 13.78 1.72 1.89
N SER A 100 13.96 0.61 1.18
CA SER A 100 15.18 -0.21 1.26
C SER A 100 15.09 -1.37 0.27
N PRO A 101 16.23 -2.02 -0.05
CA PRO A 101 16.19 -3.25 -0.86
C PRO A 101 15.31 -4.33 -0.25
N ARG A 102 15.31 -4.49 1.08
CA ARG A 102 14.46 -5.47 1.73
C ARG A 102 12.98 -5.19 1.47
N PHE A 103 12.55 -3.95 1.67
CA PHE A 103 11.15 -3.57 1.45
C PHE A 103 10.80 -3.59 -0.02
N ALA A 104 11.73 -3.28 -0.92
CA ALA A 104 11.50 -3.42 -2.35
C ALA A 104 11.13 -4.86 -2.71
N VAL A 105 11.85 -5.83 -2.18
CA VAL A 105 11.58 -7.26 -2.42
C VAL A 105 10.24 -7.66 -1.82
N LEU A 106 9.98 -7.29 -0.57
CA LEU A 106 8.75 -7.67 0.12
C LEU A 106 7.50 -7.12 -0.59
N VAL A 107 7.50 -5.83 -0.89
CA VAL A 107 6.33 -5.21 -1.52
C VAL A 107 6.10 -5.76 -2.93
N SER A 108 7.16 -5.95 -3.70
CA SER A 108 7.04 -6.55 -5.03
C SER A 108 6.42 -7.94 -4.95
N LYS A 109 6.83 -8.74 -3.95
CA LYS A 109 6.28 -10.07 -3.74
C LYS A 109 4.79 -10.01 -3.40
N TRP A 110 4.39 -9.13 -2.48
CA TRP A 110 2.99 -9.02 -2.06
C TRP A 110 2.10 -8.60 -3.23
N VAL A 111 2.55 -7.64 -4.03
CA VAL A 111 1.79 -7.18 -5.19
C VAL A 111 1.69 -8.29 -6.23
N ARG A 112 2.78 -8.99 -6.50
CA ARG A 112 2.80 -10.09 -7.46
C ARG A 112 1.87 -11.22 -7.04
N GLU A 113 1.89 -11.58 -5.75
CA GLU A 113 1.02 -12.62 -5.21
C GLU A 113 -0.45 -12.21 -5.29
N TRP A 114 -0.74 -10.96 -4.96
CA TRP A 114 -2.09 -10.43 -5.08
C TRP A 114 -2.57 -10.47 -6.55
N MET A 115 -1.75 -10.03 -7.49
CA MET A 115 -2.11 -10.03 -8.90
C MET A 115 -2.35 -11.42 -9.45
N SER A 116 -1.65 -12.41 -8.94
CA SER A 116 -1.82 -13.80 -9.40
C SER A 116 -2.99 -14.51 -8.73
N GLY A 117 -3.65 -13.87 -7.78
CA GLY A 117 -4.76 -14.47 -7.03
C GLY A 117 -4.35 -15.51 -6.02
N LYS A 118 -3.04 -15.62 -5.71
CA LYS A 118 -2.56 -16.59 -4.73
C LYS A 118 -2.73 -16.05 -3.32
N ALA A 119 -3.03 -16.96 -2.38
CA ALA A 119 -3.06 -16.61 -0.98
C ALA A 119 -1.64 -16.23 -0.52
N PRO A 120 -1.52 -15.33 0.49
CA PRO A 120 -0.22 -15.03 1.07
C PRO A 120 0.47 -16.29 1.60
N ALA A 121 1.80 -16.21 1.71
CA ALA A 121 2.57 -17.34 2.23
C ALA A 121 2.02 -17.79 3.59
N GLY A 122 1.77 -19.09 3.72
CA GLY A 122 1.18 -19.65 4.93
C GLY A 122 -0.33 -19.53 5.01
N GLY A 123 -0.97 -18.89 4.04
CA GLY A 123 -2.39 -18.63 4.08
C GLY A 123 -3.27 -19.55 3.24
N ASN A 124 -2.73 -20.50 2.60
CA ASN A 124 -3.54 -21.37 1.73
C ASN A 124 -3.90 -22.69 2.40
#